data_7cb111835ef478682b397cc40319411f
#
_entry.id   7cb111835ef478682b397cc40319411f
#
_cell.length_a   1.000
_cell.length_b   1.000
_cell.length_c   1.000
_cell.angle_alpha   90.00
_cell.angle_beta   90.00
_cell.angle_gamma   90.00
#
_symmetry.space_group_name_H-M   'P 1'
#
loop_
_entity.id
_entity.type
_entity.pdbx_description
1 polymer ?
#
loop_
_entity_poly.entity_id
_entity_poly.type
_entity_poly.pdbx_seq_one_letter_code
_entity_poly.pdbx_strand_id
1 'polypeptide(L)'
;MKITTYFFKVMVLLALSGPVCAATANYEIVPLPQQIVMQKGGPFVLETGVEILAMAALQREAEFLKQYLKEVTSIDLPIVQKYNKKGHYIELTISPKVKEAEGYILTVSQKGIRIEGGSAAGVFYGIQTLRKAVKEGAVLPAVIITDAPRFVWRGMHLDCSRHFFSTDFVKKFIDLLALHNMNRFHWHLTDDQGWRIEMKKWPKLISVGSQRTGTIIGTNSDIDDGIPYGGYYTQDEVREIVAYAADRHITIIPEIDMPGHMLAALASYPELGCTGGPYQVGHYWGIYKDVLCIGNERVYEFIEDVLTEIMDLFPSEVIHIGGDEAPTDQWLKCPKCQGLGQTHFTKRVFDFLTSKGRRALGWDEILEGSPEDAMIMSWRGTEPGAKAAETGHDVVMSPTTYCYFDYQQVEEALFEPSRCGGCISIEKVYSLDPAPDSLSVTARQHILGTQANLWTEYITNEAMLEYQALPRMSALSEVQWTQPKRKDYEAFKERLTRLTALFEQYHYQYAKHLWPDRQIPSRWLF
;
A
#
# COMPACT_ATOMS: atom_id res chain seq x y z
N MET A 1 -73.99 -12.67 35.56
CA MET A 1 -72.53 -12.55 35.56
C MET A 1 -72.00 -13.71 34.75
N LYS A 2 -71.70 -13.49 33.44
CA LYS A 2 -71.22 -14.56 32.56
C LYS A 2 -69.71 -14.36 32.36
N ILE A 3 -68.94 -15.34 32.78
CA ILE A 3 -67.48 -15.38 32.60
C ILE A 3 -67.19 -16.05 31.25
N THR A 4 -66.63 -15.29 30.32
CA THR A 4 -66.22 -15.78 28.99
C THR A 4 -64.73 -16.15 29.05
N THR A 5 -64.44 -17.44 28.92
CA THR A 5 -63.07 -18.00 28.92
C THR A 5 -62.51 -17.87 27.52
N TYR A 6 -61.43 -17.11 27.32
CA TYR A 6 -60.64 -17.06 26.11
C TYR A 6 -59.63 -18.17 26.06
N PHE A 7 -59.74 -19.07 25.10
CA PHE A 7 -58.70 -20.05 24.75
C PHE A 7 -57.66 -19.41 23.87
N PHE A 8 -56.43 -19.27 24.36
CA PHE A 8 -55.29 -18.92 23.53
C PHE A 8 -54.81 -20.18 22.79
N LYS A 9 -54.97 -20.21 21.45
CA LYS A 9 -54.31 -21.20 20.60
C LYS A 9 -52.86 -20.76 20.39
N VAL A 10 -51.92 -21.48 21.01
CA VAL A 10 -50.49 -21.39 20.70
C VAL A 10 -50.26 -22.09 19.38
N MET A 11 -49.96 -21.31 18.34
CA MET A 11 -49.58 -21.81 17.05
C MET A 11 -48.07 -22.06 17.07
N VAL A 12 -47.66 -23.33 17.21
CA VAL A 12 -46.26 -23.75 17.08
C VAL A 12 -45.90 -23.67 15.60
N LEU A 13 -45.15 -22.64 15.21
CA LEU A 13 -44.47 -22.60 13.91
C LEU A 13 -43.31 -23.61 13.92
N LEU A 14 -43.53 -24.78 13.33
CA LEU A 14 -42.47 -25.66 12.89
C LEU A 14 -41.72 -24.96 11.75
N ALA A 15 -40.55 -24.40 12.08
CA ALA A 15 -39.60 -23.94 11.06
C ALA A 15 -39.09 -25.20 10.33
N LEU A 16 -39.58 -25.42 9.13
CA LEU A 16 -39.01 -26.36 8.18
C LEU A 16 -37.63 -25.81 7.79
N SER A 17 -36.58 -26.25 8.49
CA SER A 17 -35.20 -26.11 8.04
C SER A 17 -35.01 -27.04 6.84
N GLY A 18 -35.28 -26.51 5.64
CA GLY A 18 -34.78 -27.13 4.41
C GLY A 18 -33.25 -27.19 4.46
N PRO A 19 -32.61 -28.12 3.75
CA PRO A 19 -31.15 -28.16 3.71
C PRO A 19 -30.64 -26.82 3.23
N VAL A 20 -30.00 -26.06 4.10
CA VAL A 20 -29.21 -24.88 3.70
C VAL A 20 -28.12 -25.43 2.80
N CYS A 21 -28.27 -25.28 1.49
CA CYS A 21 -27.23 -25.62 0.53
C CYS A 21 -26.05 -24.72 0.92
N ALA A 22 -25.00 -25.30 1.52
CA ALA A 22 -23.84 -24.54 1.92
C ALA A 22 -23.28 -23.83 0.68
N ALA A 23 -23.07 -22.52 0.79
CA ALA A 23 -22.57 -21.73 -0.32
C ALA A 23 -21.19 -22.23 -0.77
N THR A 24 -20.91 -22.10 -2.07
CA THR A 24 -19.72 -22.66 -2.71
C THR A 24 -18.66 -21.57 -2.87
N ALA A 25 -17.41 -21.90 -2.51
CA ALA A 25 -16.25 -21.03 -2.69
C ALA A 25 -16.04 -20.67 -4.18
N ASN A 26 -15.56 -19.45 -4.42
CA ASN A 26 -15.26 -18.96 -5.75
C ASN A 26 -13.77 -18.57 -5.85
N TYR A 27 -13.04 -19.17 -6.77
CA TYR A 27 -11.61 -18.94 -6.96
C TYR A 27 -11.27 -17.79 -7.92
N GLU A 28 -12.26 -17.24 -8.61
CA GLU A 28 -12.11 -16.03 -9.40
C GLU A 28 -12.17 -14.81 -8.48
N ILE A 29 -11.03 -14.49 -7.91
CA ILE A 29 -10.83 -13.43 -6.90
C ILE A 29 -10.09 -12.22 -7.47
N VAL A 30 -9.87 -11.18 -6.65
CA VAL A 30 -9.01 -10.03 -6.97
C VAL A 30 -7.77 -10.07 -6.05
N PRO A 31 -6.53 -9.98 -6.60
CA PRO A 31 -6.19 -10.08 -8.03
C PRO A 31 -6.46 -11.49 -8.56
N LEU A 32 -6.71 -11.58 -9.89
CA LEU A 32 -7.01 -12.86 -10.55
C LEU A 32 -5.76 -13.73 -10.64
N PRO A 33 -5.77 -14.97 -10.12
CA PRO A 33 -4.66 -15.91 -10.24
C PRO A 33 -4.30 -16.23 -11.69
N GLN A 34 -3.01 -16.53 -11.95
CA GLN A 34 -2.50 -16.79 -13.30
C GLN A 34 -3.13 -18.03 -13.96
N GLN A 35 -3.40 -19.08 -13.17
CA GLN A 35 -4.02 -20.29 -13.68
C GLN A 35 -4.96 -20.90 -12.64
N ILE A 36 -6.19 -21.19 -13.05
CA ILE A 36 -7.20 -21.90 -12.26
C ILE A 36 -7.67 -23.09 -13.07
N VAL A 37 -7.45 -24.31 -12.58
CA VAL A 37 -7.82 -25.56 -13.27
C VAL A 37 -8.73 -26.37 -12.37
N MET A 38 -10.04 -26.34 -12.65
CA MET A 38 -11.01 -27.17 -11.94
C MET A 38 -10.70 -28.65 -12.14
N GLN A 39 -10.79 -29.42 -11.07
CA GLN A 39 -10.47 -30.83 -11.04
C GLN A 39 -11.73 -31.69 -10.94
N LYS A 40 -11.64 -32.93 -11.44
CA LYS A 40 -12.67 -33.95 -11.20
C LYS A 40 -12.54 -34.46 -9.76
N GLY A 41 -13.64 -34.57 -9.03
CA GLY A 41 -13.67 -35.06 -7.66
C GLY A 41 -14.76 -34.38 -6.84
N GLY A 42 -14.97 -34.89 -5.63
CA GLY A 42 -15.88 -34.22 -4.66
C GLY A 42 -15.23 -32.97 -4.09
N PRO A 43 -16.05 -32.02 -3.62
CA PRO A 43 -15.55 -30.82 -2.97
C PRO A 43 -14.95 -31.14 -1.59
N PHE A 44 -14.08 -30.25 -1.12
CA PHE A 44 -13.68 -30.20 0.28
C PHE A 44 -14.71 -29.36 1.05
N VAL A 45 -15.13 -29.82 2.21
CA VAL A 45 -15.99 -29.04 3.10
C VAL A 45 -15.15 -28.53 4.26
N LEU A 46 -15.10 -27.22 4.42
CA LEU A 46 -14.45 -26.58 5.55
C LEU A 46 -15.40 -26.62 6.76
N GLU A 47 -15.04 -27.41 7.77
CA GLU A 47 -15.85 -27.64 8.95
C GLU A 47 -14.97 -27.78 10.20
N THR A 48 -15.62 -27.82 11.36
CA THR A 48 -14.93 -28.11 12.63
C THR A 48 -14.32 -29.52 12.59
N GLY A 49 -13.04 -29.64 13.00
CA GLY A 49 -12.29 -30.90 12.92
C GLY A 49 -11.26 -30.95 11.79
N VAL A 50 -11.30 -29.99 10.87
CA VAL A 50 -10.17 -29.72 9.98
C VAL A 50 -9.02 -29.10 10.79
N GLU A 51 -7.77 -29.50 10.51
CA GLU A 51 -6.58 -29.01 11.19
C GLU A 51 -5.68 -28.26 10.21
N ILE A 52 -4.98 -27.21 10.65
CA ILE A 52 -3.94 -26.53 9.88
C ILE A 52 -2.61 -27.23 10.20
N LEU A 53 -2.05 -27.92 9.20
CA LEU A 53 -0.75 -28.58 9.33
C LEU A 53 0.35 -27.66 8.82
N ALA A 54 1.23 -27.21 9.71
CA ALA A 54 2.35 -26.35 9.35
C ALA A 54 3.61 -26.71 10.16
N MET A 55 4.77 -26.63 9.51
CA MET A 55 6.05 -26.72 10.21
C MET A 55 6.32 -25.43 10.99
N ALA A 56 7.20 -25.47 11.98
CA ALA A 56 7.55 -24.32 12.82
C ALA A 56 7.98 -23.07 12.00
N ALA A 57 8.63 -23.26 10.86
CA ALA A 57 9.03 -22.16 9.98
C ALA A 57 7.86 -21.43 9.31
N LEU A 58 6.65 -22.00 9.34
CA LEU A 58 5.42 -21.43 8.77
C LEU A 58 4.37 -21.18 9.86
N GLN A 59 4.79 -21.10 11.12
CA GLN A 59 3.85 -20.89 12.25
C GLN A 59 3.07 -19.58 12.09
N ARG A 60 3.73 -18.51 11.62
CA ARG A 60 3.11 -17.20 11.42
C ARG A 60 2.05 -17.24 10.32
N GLU A 61 2.35 -17.86 9.19
CA GLU A 61 1.41 -18.05 8.09
C GLU A 61 0.22 -18.92 8.53
N ALA A 62 0.45 -19.93 9.38
CA ALA A 62 -0.61 -20.75 9.94
C ALA A 62 -1.53 -19.95 10.87
N GLU A 63 -0.99 -19.04 11.68
CA GLU A 63 -1.79 -18.14 12.52
C GLU A 63 -2.62 -17.17 11.66
N PHE A 64 -2.07 -16.61 10.59
CA PHE A 64 -2.85 -15.80 9.64
C PHE A 64 -3.96 -16.61 8.99
N LEU A 65 -3.69 -17.83 8.53
CA LEU A 65 -4.71 -18.70 7.95
C LEU A 65 -5.82 -18.97 8.95
N LYS A 66 -5.46 -19.34 10.17
CA LYS A 66 -6.41 -19.59 11.27
C LYS A 66 -7.30 -18.37 11.53
N GLN A 67 -6.67 -17.19 11.69
CA GLN A 67 -7.38 -15.94 11.94
C GLN A 67 -8.34 -15.62 10.79
N TYR A 68 -7.85 -15.60 9.56
CA TYR A 68 -8.65 -15.24 8.37
C TYR A 68 -9.83 -16.19 8.14
N LEU A 69 -9.61 -17.50 8.30
CA LEU A 69 -10.71 -18.47 8.18
C LEU A 69 -11.75 -18.29 9.28
N LYS A 70 -11.30 -18.04 10.52
CA LYS A 70 -12.21 -17.75 11.64
C LYS A 70 -13.04 -16.50 11.39
N GLU A 71 -12.43 -15.43 10.85
CA GLU A 71 -13.11 -14.16 10.54
C GLU A 71 -14.19 -14.32 9.46
N VAL A 72 -13.90 -15.10 8.40
CA VAL A 72 -14.82 -15.21 7.25
C VAL A 72 -15.82 -16.36 7.35
N THR A 73 -15.53 -17.40 8.16
CA THR A 73 -16.39 -18.60 8.28
C THR A 73 -16.90 -18.86 9.69
N SER A 74 -16.36 -18.16 10.71
CA SER A 74 -16.57 -18.44 12.15
C SER A 74 -16.05 -19.81 12.62
N ILE A 75 -15.25 -20.52 11.81
CA ILE A 75 -14.67 -21.82 12.15
C ILE A 75 -13.26 -21.59 12.71
N ASP A 76 -13.03 -22.03 13.94
CA ASP A 76 -11.71 -21.95 14.59
C ASP A 76 -10.98 -23.28 14.42
N LEU A 77 -9.87 -23.27 13.66
CA LEU A 77 -9.10 -24.46 13.31
C LEU A 77 -7.84 -24.56 14.18
N PRO A 78 -7.54 -25.75 14.76
CA PRO A 78 -6.29 -25.94 15.48
C PRO A 78 -5.08 -26.02 14.51
N ILE A 79 -3.94 -25.47 14.95
CA ILE A 79 -2.67 -25.61 14.26
C ILE A 79 -1.92 -26.81 14.84
N VAL A 80 -1.45 -27.71 13.98
CA VAL A 80 -0.71 -28.92 14.35
C VAL A 80 0.59 -29.03 13.56
N GLN A 81 1.62 -29.63 14.15
CA GLN A 81 2.93 -29.84 13.52
C GLN A 81 3.13 -31.28 13.03
N LYS A 82 2.23 -32.19 13.37
CA LYS A 82 2.34 -33.60 13.04
C LYS A 82 1.08 -34.11 12.37
N TYR A 83 1.28 -34.91 11.33
CA TYR A 83 0.22 -35.55 10.59
C TYR A 83 -0.48 -36.64 11.41
N ASN A 84 -1.81 -36.58 11.51
CA ASN A 84 -2.63 -37.63 12.06
C ASN A 84 -3.36 -38.34 10.90
N LYS A 85 -3.13 -39.63 10.68
CA LYS A 85 -3.62 -40.43 9.53
C LYS A 85 -5.14 -40.39 9.26
N LYS A 86 -5.94 -39.92 10.22
CA LYS A 86 -7.41 -39.84 10.12
C LYS A 86 -7.93 -38.39 9.95
N GLY A 87 -7.06 -37.39 9.93
CA GLY A 87 -7.45 -35.99 9.87
C GLY A 87 -7.66 -35.46 8.45
N HIS A 88 -8.48 -34.43 8.33
CA HIS A 88 -8.55 -33.57 7.16
C HIS A 88 -7.69 -32.33 7.42
N TYR A 89 -6.85 -31.95 6.48
CA TYR A 89 -5.83 -30.89 6.69
C TYR A 89 -5.91 -29.78 5.67
N ILE A 90 -5.56 -28.58 6.14
CA ILE A 90 -5.01 -27.52 5.30
C ILE A 90 -3.50 -27.53 5.56
N GLU A 91 -2.73 -28.06 4.63
CA GLU A 91 -1.28 -28.20 4.75
C GLU A 91 -0.56 -26.99 4.14
N LEU A 92 0.32 -26.36 4.93
CA LEU A 92 1.20 -25.28 4.49
C LEU A 92 2.63 -25.83 4.34
N THR A 93 3.26 -25.61 3.19
CA THR A 93 4.61 -26.09 2.94
C THR A 93 5.39 -25.21 1.96
N ILE A 94 6.71 -25.15 2.10
CA ILE A 94 7.61 -24.59 1.11
C ILE A 94 8.03 -25.71 0.16
N SER A 95 7.94 -25.49 -1.14
CA SER A 95 8.16 -26.53 -2.14
C SER A 95 9.14 -26.07 -3.24
N PRO A 96 10.18 -26.84 -3.55
CA PRO A 96 11.10 -26.53 -4.65
C PRO A 96 10.45 -26.64 -6.05
N LYS A 97 9.22 -27.11 -6.12
CA LYS A 97 8.43 -27.13 -7.38
C LYS A 97 7.99 -25.73 -7.78
N VAL A 98 7.79 -24.84 -6.81
CA VAL A 98 7.46 -23.44 -7.04
C VAL A 98 8.77 -22.68 -7.20
N LYS A 99 9.02 -22.12 -8.39
CA LYS A 99 10.31 -21.49 -8.73
C LYS A 99 10.39 -20.04 -8.26
N GLU A 100 9.28 -19.33 -8.35
CA GLU A 100 9.14 -17.95 -7.94
C GLU A 100 8.98 -17.89 -6.41
N ALA A 101 9.81 -17.08 -5.74
CA ALA A 101 9.77 -16.96 -4.27
C ALA A 101 8.38 -16.57 -3.74
N GLU A 102 7.70 -15.67 -4.43
CA GLU A 102 6.35 -15.22 -4.11
C GLU A 102 5.24 -16.03 -4.81
N GLY A 103 5.60 -17.05 -5.58
CA GLY A 103 4.66 -17.97 -6.23
C GLY A 103 4.10 -19.02 -5.28
N TYR A 104 2.96 -19.61 -5.66
CA TYR A 104 2.34 -20.70 -4.92
C TYR A 104 1.54 -21.67 -5.82
N ILE A 105 1.32 -22.87 -5.30
CA ILE A 105 0.35 -23.84 -5.83
C ILE A 105 -0.66 -24.13 -4.72
N LEU A 106 -1.93 -23.81 -4.98
CA LEU A 106 -3.04 -24.15 -4.09
C LEU A 106 -3.80 -25.34 -4.70
N THR A 107 -3.81 -26.46 -4.02
CA THR A 107 -4.55 -27.67 -4.41
C THR A 107 -5.68 -27.94 -3.43
N VAL A 108 -6.90 -28.02 -3.94
CA VAL A 108 -8.08 -28.42 -3.18
C VAL A 108 -8.56 -29.78 -3.73
N SER A 109 -8.75 -30.73 -2.85
CA SER A 109 -9.32 -32.04 -3.14
C SER A 109 -10.26 -32.47 -2.01
N GLN A 110 -11.10 -33.46 -2.24
CA GLN A 110 -11.98 -33.99 -1.20
C GLN A 110 -11.21 -34.41 0.08
N LYS A 111 -9.91 -34.73 -0.03
CA LYS A 111 -9.08 -35.20 1.10
C LYS A 111 -8.46 -34.08 1.93
N GLY A 112 -8.38 -32.87 1.40
CA GLY A 112 -7.74 -31.75 2.05
C GLY A 112 -7.33 -30.65 1.09
N ILE A 113 -6.75 -29.60 1.68
CA ILE A 113 -6.18 -28.45 0.97
C ILE A 113 -4.67 -28.46 1.20
N ARG A 114 -3.89 -28.11 0.16
CA ARG A 114 -2.45 -27.92 0.27
C ARG A 114 -2.07 -26.58 -0.37
N ILE A 115 -1.30 -25.78 0.34
CA ILE A 115 -0.68 -24.54 -0.14
C ILE A 115 0.83 -24.74 -0.15
N GLU A 116 1.41 -24.83 -1.35
CA GLU A 116 2.84 -24.98 -1.59
C GLU A 116 3.39 -23.64 -2.07
N GLY A 117 4.22 -22.96 -1.30
CA GLY A 117 4.87 -21.70 -1.69
C GLY A 117 6.32 -21.89 -2.11
N GLY A 118 6.86 -21.00 -2.93
CA GLY A 118 8.30 -20.92 -3.20
C GLY A 118 9.07 -20.41 -1.97
N SER A 119 8.41 -19.65 -1.12
CA SER A 119 8.86 -19.18 0.19
C SER A 119 7.66 -19.02 1.12
N ALA A 120 7.88 -18.53 2.36
CA ALA A 120 6.81 -18.17 3.28
C ALA A 120 5.88 -17.08 2.69
N ALA A 121 6.40 -16.12 1.92
CA ALA A 121 5.60 -15.13 1.20
C ALA A 121 4.67 -15.78 0.17
N GLY A 122 5.13 -16.76 -0.60
CA GLY A 122 4.29 -17.51 -1.52
C GLY A 122 3.16 -18.26 -0.81
N VAL A 123 3.45 -18.89 0.35
CA VAL A 123 2.42 -19.51 1.19
C VAL A 123 1.41 -18.47 1.65
N PHE A 124 1.85 -17.29 2.09
CA PHE A 124 0.98 -16.19 2.51
C PHE A 124 0.02 -15.73 1.40
N TYR A 125 0.50 -15.59 0.15
CA TYR A 125 -0.37 -15.24 -0.98
C TYR A 125 -1.36 -16.35 -1.33
N GLY A 126 -0.97 -17.62 -1.20
CA GLY A 126 -1.90 -18.75 -1.30
C GLY A 126 -2.99 -18.72 -0.22
N ILE A 127 -2.64 -18.28 1.00
CA ILE A 127 -3.59 -18.05 2.10
C ILE A 127 -4.55 -16.90 1.76
N GLN A 128 -4.06 -15.78 1.19
CA GLN A 128 -4.93 -14.68 0.75
C GLN A 128 -5.93 -15.13 -0.32
N THR A 129 -5.51 -16.01 -1.22
CA THR A 129 -6.40 -16.61 -2.23
C THR A 129 -7.48 -17.46 -1.59
N LEU A 130 -7.10 -18.34 -0.66
CA LEU A 130 -8.07 -19.19 0.06
C LEU A 130 -9.06 -18.34 0.88
N ARG A 131 -8.58 -17.32 1.62
CA ARG A 131 -9.40 -16.37 2.40
C ARG A 131 -10.49 -15.73 1.56
N LYS A 132 -10.11 -15.20 0.37
CA LYS A 132 -11.06 -14.53 -0.54
C LYS A 132 -12.05 -15.53 -1.15
N ALA A 133 -11.59 -16.72 -1.51
CA ALA A 133 -12.44 -17.75 -2.11
C ALA A 133 -13.50 -18.28 -1.12
N VAL A 134 -13.13 -18.54 0.14
CA VAL A 134 -14.06 -19.09 1.14
C VAL A 134 -15.03 -18.06 1.70
N LYS A 135 -14.83 -16.75 1.43
CA LYS A 135 -15.82 -15.72 1.80
C LYS A 135 -17.17 -15.96 1.11
N GLU A 136 -17.16 -16.55 -0.08
CA GLU A 136 -18.37 -16.91 -0.82
C GLU A 136 -19.03 -18.19 -0.26
N GLY A 137 -18.26 -19.09 0.37
CA GLY A 137 -18.80 -20.30 0.98
C GLY A 137 -17.76 -21.33 1.42
N ALA A 138 -18.16 -22.21 2.33
CA ALA A 138 -17.31 -23.22 2.96
C ALA A 138 -17.22 -24.54 2.17
N VAL A 139 -17.93 -24.69 1.05
CA VAL A 139 -17.82 -25.84 0.13
C VAL A 139 -16.84 -25.47 -0.98
N LEU A 140 -15.68 -26.10 -0.99
CA LEU A 140 -14.57 -25.78 -1.89
C LEU A 140 -14.49 -26.84 -3.01
N PRO A 141 -14.88 -26.52 -4.25
CA PRO A 141 -14.70 -27.40 -5.40
C PRO A 141 -13.24 -27.80 -5.59
N ALA A 142 -12.99 -29.01 -6.10
CA ALA A 142 -11.66 -29.48 -6.36
C ALA A 142 -10.99 -28.64 -7.46
N VAL A 143 -9.79 -28.11 -7.17
CA VAL A 143 -9.06 -27.17 -8.04
C VAL A 143 -7.56 -27.28 -7.85
N ILE A 144 -6.80 -26.95 -8.88
CA ILE A 144 -5.38 -26.60 -8.79
C ILE A 144 -5.24 -25.17 -9.30
N ILE A 145 -4.69 -24.30 -8.46
CA ILE A 145 -4.32 -22.92 -8.78
C ILE A 145 -2.80 -22.85 -8.78
N THR A 146 -2.22 -22.39 -9.90
CA THR A 146 -0.78 -22.09 -10.00
C THR A 146 -0.66 -20.60 -10.23
N ASP A 147 0.06 -19.90 -9.35
CA ASP A 147 0.05 -18.46 -9.34
C ASP A 147 1.40 -17.88 -8.90
N ALA A 148 1.71 -16.70 -9.44
CA ALA A 148 2.85 -15.88 -9.07
C ALA A 148 2.60 -14.44 -9.54
N PRO A 149 3.16 -13.41 -8.87
CA PRO A 149 2.99 -12.03 -9.29
C PRO A 149 3.67 -11.75 -10.63
N ARG A 150 3.10 -10.81 -11.40
CA ARG A 150 3.72 -10.28 -12.61
C ARG A 150 4.96 -9.44 -12.30
N PHE A 151 4.88 -8.61 -11.26
CA PHE A 151 5.93 -7.68 -10.88
C PHE A 151 6.45 -7.93 -9.46
N VAL A 152 7.74 -7.66 -9.28
CA VAL A 152 8.42 -7.77 -7.98
C VAL A 152 8.12 -6.57 -7.06
N TRP A 153 7.79 -5.39 -7.62
CA TRP A 153 7.36 -4.21 -6.89
C TRP A 153 5.86 -4.00 -7.07
N ARG A 154 5.12 -4.13 -5.97
CA ARG A 154 3.67 -3.95 -5.93
C ARG A 154 3.37 -3.00 -4.78
N GLY A 155 3.37 -1.70 -5.07
CA GLY A 155 3.43 -0.66 -4.06
C GLY A 155 2.14 0.14 -3.90
N MET A 156 2.03 0.74 -2.71
CA MET A 156 1.19 1.88 -2.38
C MET A 156 1.97 2.85 -1.52
N HIS A 157 1.76 4.14 -1.76
CA HIS A 157 2.31 5.24 -1.00
C HIS A 157 1.25 5.80 -0.04
N LEU A 158 1.70 6.33 1.10
CA LEU A 158 0.89 7.09 2.03
C LEU A 158 1.68 8.30 2.53
N ASP A 159 1.18 9.48 2.25
CA ASP A 159 1.65 10.74 2.83
C ASP A 159 1.09 10.90 4.24
N CYS A 160 1.98 10.90 5.23
CA CYS A 160 1.65 11.20 6.62
C CYS A 160 2.12 12.59 7.04
N SER A 161 2.75 13.35 6.12
CA SER A 161 3.29 14.67 6.40
C SER A 161 2.24 15.77 6.32
N ARG A 162 1.48 15.85 5.22
CA ARG A 162 0.43 16.86 5.06
C ARG A 162 -0.70 16.64 6.06
N HIS A 163 -1.17 15.39 6.19
CA HIS A 163 -2.04 14.99 7.31
C HIS A 163 -1.47 13.73 8.00
N PHE A 164 -1.44 13.79 9.33
CA PHE A 164 -0.90 12.71 10.18
C PHE A 164 -1.96 11.64 10.44
N PHE A 165 -1.58 10.38 10.34
CA PHE A 165 -2.42 9.22 10.63
C PHE A 165 -1.89 8.45 11.82
N SER A 166 -2.78 7.91 12.63
CA SER A 166 -2.42 7.12 13.81
C SER A 166 -1.67 5.82 13.45
N THR A 167 -0.88 5.30 14.39
CA THR A 167 -0.20 4.01 14.23
C THR A 167 -1.19 2.87 13.94
N ASP A 168 -2.37 2.91 14.56
CA ASP A 168 -3.43 1.92 14.33
C ASP A 168 -3.96 1.99 12.91
N PHE A 169 -4.14 3.20 12.38
CA PHE A 169 -4.55 3.36 10.99
C PHE A 169 -3.47 2.92 9.99
N VAL A 170 -2.21 3.23 10.25
CA VAL A 170 -1.09 2.76 9.40
C VAL A 170 -1.07 1.22 9.36
N LYS A 171 -1.30 0.54 10.49
CA LYS A 171 -1.44 -0.93 10.53
C LYS A 171 -2.65 -1.41 9.73
N LYS A 172 -3.80 -0.74 9.84
CA LYS A 172 -5.00 -1.02 9.05
C LYS A 172 -4.73 -0.86 7.54
N PHE A 173 -3.97 0.14 7.16
CA PHE A 173 -3.53 0.34 5.77
C PHE A 173 -2.60 -0.79 5.29
N ILE A 174 -1.68 -1.25 6.13
CA ILE A 174 -0.83 -2.42 5.85
C ILE A 174 -1.68 -3.69 5.66
N ASP A 175 -2.74 -3.89 6.46
CA ASP A 175 -3.69 -5.00 6.28
C ASP A 175 -4.43 -4.91 4.94
N LEU A 176 -4.74 -3.70 4.50
CA LEU A 176 -5.36 -3.45 3.20
C LEU A 176 -4.40 -3.78 2.04
N LEU A 177 -3.11 -3.43 2.17
CA LEU A 177 -2.08 -3.83 1.21
C LEU A 177 -1.96 -5.36 1.13
N ALA A 178 -1.92 -6.03 2.28
CA ALA A 178 -1.86 -7.49 2.37
C ALA A 178 -3.06 -8.17 1.68
N LEU A 179 -4.28 -7.63 1.88
CA LEU A 179 -5.49 -8.10 1.20
C LEU A 179 -5.37 -8.03 -0.33
N HIS A 180 -4.65 -7.03 -0.84
CA HIS A 180 -4.43 -6.79 -2.26
C HIS A 180 -3.14 -7.44 -2.82
N ASN A 181 -2.48 -8.30 -2.05
CA ASN A 181 -1.21 -8.96 -2.42
C ASN A 181 -0.07 -7.98 -2.77
N MET A 182 -0.10 -6.78 -2.20
CA MET A 182 0.98 -5.79 -2.33
C MET A 182 2.10 -6.10 -1.35
N ASN A 183 3.35 -5.74 -1.72
CA ASN A 183 4.55 -6.07 -0.94
C ASN A 183 5.46 -4.88 -0.66
N ARG A 184 5.07 -3.67 -1.07
CA ARG A 184 5.80 -2.44 -0.79
C ARG A 184 4.86 -1.39 -0.23
N PHE A 185 5.23 -0.85 0.94
CA PHE A 185 4.58 0.31 1.54
C PHE A 185 5.56 1.49 1.48
N HIS A 186 5.31 2.45 0.61
CA HIS A 186 6.08 3.69 0.52
C HIS A 186 5.50 4.67 1.53
N TRP A 187 6.27 4.99 2.57
CA TRP A 187 5.85 5.82 3.69
C TRP A 187 6.51 7.18 3.63
N HIS A 188 5.74 8.19 3.22
CA HIS A 188 6.19 9.57 3.11
C HIS A 188 6.07 10.26 4.47
N LEU A 189 7.23 10.50 5.11
CA LEU A 189 7.34 10.87 6.51
C LEU A 189 7.71 12.33 6.73
N THR A 190 8.16 13.04 5.70
CA THR A 190 8.65 14.41 5.82
C THR A 190 8.29 15.25 4.62
N ASP A 191 7.82 16.47 4.88
CA ASP A 191 7.50 17.47 3.87
C ASP A 191 7.49 18.87 4.48
N ASP A 192 7.21 19.90 3.69
CA ASP A 192 7.13 21.29 4.12
C ASP A 192 6.18 21.52 5.30
N GLN A 193 5.08 20.75 5.37
CA GLN A 193 4.00 20.93 6.33
C GLN A 193 4.15 20.05 7.58
N GLY A 194 5.19 19.24 7.65
CA GLY A 194 5.46 18.48 8.85
C GLY A 194 6.57 17.44 8.73
N TRP A 195 7.35 17.32 9.78
CA TRP A 195 8.30 16.24 9.99
C TRP A 195 7.69 15.19 10.92
N ARG A 196 7.51 13.96 10.48
CA ARG A 196 6.67 12.99 11.19
C ARG A 196 7.40 11.81 11.84
N ILE A 197 8.74 11.81 11.85
CA ILE A 197 9.52 10.73 12.45
C ILE A 197 10.54 11.26 13.46
N GLU A 198 10.59 10.63 14.65
CA GLU A 198 11.52 11.02 15.70
C GLU A 198 12.98 10.82 15.27
N MET A 199 13.78 11.90 15.34
CA MET A 199 15.24 11.89 15.18
C MET A 199 15.91 12.30 16.47
N LYS A 200 16.67 11.39 17.08
CA LYS A 200 17.29 11.61 18.40
C LYS A 200 18.42 12.62 18.37
N LYS A 201 19.20 12.62 17.28
CA LYS A 201 20.26 13.61 17.09
C LYS A 201 19.76 15.01 16.78
N TRP A 202 18.55 15.12 16.22
CA TRP A 202 17.96 16.36 15.76
C TRP A 202 16.57 16.60 16.39
N PRO A 203 16.48 16.78 17.73
CA PRO A 203 15.20 16.75 18.44
C PRO A 203 14.25 17.90 18.11
N LYS A 204 14.74 19.04 17.56
CA LYS A 204 13.85 20.12 17.11
C LYS A 204 12.99 19.74 15.92
N LEU A 205 13.35 18.70 15.15
CA LEU A 205 12.50 18.18 14.09
C LEU A 205 11.14 17.74 14.63
N ILE A 206 11.10 17.27 15.88
CA ILE A 206 9.85 16.88 16.55
C ILE A 206 9.25 18.07 17.33
N SER A 207 10.04 18.82 18.09
CA SER A 207 9.48 19.89 18.93
C SER A 207 9.05 21.12 18.12
N VAL A 208 9.55 21.32 16.91
CA VAL A 208 9.20 22.41 15.99
C VAL A 208 8.64 21.87 14.69
N GLY A 209 9.41 21.04 13.98
CA GLY A 209 9.09 20.59 12.63
C GLY A 209 7.83 19.73 12.51
N SER A 210 7.40 19.08 13.61
CA SER A 210 6.16 18.29 13.60
C SER A 210 4.89 19.13 13.85
N GLN A 211 5.03 20.44 14.07
CA GLN A 211 3.94 21.33 14.47
C GLN A 211 3.78 22.47 13.47
N ARG A 212 2.55 22.75 13.05
CA ARG A 212 2.19 23.93 12.26
C ARG A 212 1.08 24.73 12.92
N THR A 213 0.99 26.02 12.61
CA THR A 213 0.07 26.96 13.28
C THR A 213 -1.35 26.91 12.78
N GLY A 214 -1.57 26.31 11.61
CA GLY A 214 -2.86 26.18 10.96
C GLY A 214 -2.78 25.31 9.73
N THR A 215 -3.92 25.09 9.09
CA THR A 215 -4.04 24.36 7.84
C THR A 215 -4.95 25.12 6.89
N ILE A 216 -4.59 25.19 5.61
CA ILE A 216 -5.40 25.83 4.58
C ILE A 216 -6.77 25.16 4.46
N ILE A 217 -7.82 25.96 4.29
CA ILE A 217 -9.21 25.49 4.13
C ILE A 217 -9.58 25.50 2.63
N GLY A 218 -10.00 24.33 2.13
CA GLY A 218 -10.47 24.17 0.74
C GLY A 218 -9.34 24.18 -0.29
N THR A 219 -9.74 24.16 -1.56
CA THR A 219 -8.81 24.06 -2.70
C THR A 219 -8.39 25.44 -3.17
N ASN A 220 -7.08 25.67 -3.33
CA ASN A 220 -6.50 26.94 -3.83
C ASN A 220 -6.99 28.18 -3.03
N SER A 221 -7.16 28.03 -1.72
CA SER A 221 -7.57 29.09 -0.83
C SER A 221 -6.36 29.72 -0.14
N ASP A 222 -6.45 31.00 0.19
CA ASP A 222 -5.50 31.70 1.06
C ASP A 222 -5.99 31.75 2.52
N ILE A 223 -7.07 31.03 2.83
CA ILE A 223 -7.70 31.02 4.15
C ILE A 223 -7.15 29.86 4.96
N ASP A 224 -6.61 30.17 6.11
CA ASP A 224 -6.08 29.26 7.11
C ASP A 224 -7.10 29.09 8.25
N ASP A 225 -7.19 27.89 8.81
CA ASP A 225 -8.11 27.59 9.92
C ASP A 225 -7.63 28.14 11.28
N GLY A 226 -6.37 28.54 11.39
CA GLY A 226 -5.76 29.01 12.62
C GLY A 226 -5.69 27.97 13.74
N ILE A 227 -5.88 26.68 13.42
CA ILE A 227 -5.89 25.60 14.39
C ILE A 227 -4.53 24.91 14.37
N PRO A 228 -3.76 24.93 15.48
CA PRO A 228 -2.49 24.22 15.55
C PRO A 228 -2.66 22.73 15.21
N TYR A 229 -1.81 22.23 14.33
CA TYR A 229 -1.85 20.86 13.87
C TYR A 229 -0.47 20.21 14.00
N GLY A 230 -0.42 18.94 14.42
CA GLY A 230 0.83 18.23 14.58
C GLY A 230 0.66 16.74 14.85
N GLY A 231 1.78 16.04 14.89
CA GLY A 231 1.88 14.62 15.16
C GLY A 231 3.20 14.08 14.65
N TYR A 232 3.67 13.00 15.23
CA TYR A 232 4.86 12.29 14.79
C TYR A 232 4.84 10.86 15.33
N TYR A 233 5.65 10.00 14.73
CA TYR A 233 5.90 8.63 15.19
C TYR A 233 7.19 8.60 15.99
N THR A 234 7.15 8.03 17.18
CA THR A 234 8.36 7.68 17.93
C THR A 234 9.11 6.56 17.23
N GLN A 235 10.40 6.43 17.50
CA GLN A 235 11.19 5.33 16.93
C GLN A 235 10.67 3.95 17.34
N ASP A 236 10.07 3.82 18.52
CA ASP A 236 9.50 2.56 18.97
C ASP A 236 8.21 2.22 18.21
N GLU A 237 7.34 3.20 17.96
CA GLU A 237 6.17 3.03 17.08
C GLU A 237 6.57 2.66 15.64
N VAL A 238 7.62 3.28 15.11
CA VAL A 238 8.17 2.92 13.79
C VAL A 238 8.64 1.47 13.76
N ARG A 239 9.39 1.02 14.77
CA ARG A 239 9.84 -0.38 14.85
C ARG A 239 8.67 -1.36 14.93
N GLU A 240 7.63 -1.01 15.67
CA GLU A 240 6.41 -1.81 15.76
C GLU A 240 5.70 -1.93 14.40
N ILE A 241 5.55 -0.81 13.68
CA ILE A 241 4.95 -0.78 12.35
C ILE A 241 5.79 -1.58 11.33
N VAL A 242 7.11 -1.45 11.37
CA VAL A 242 8.04 -2.20 10.51
C VAL A 242 7.90 -3.72 10.75
N ALA A 243 7.85 -4.14 12.02
CA ALA A 243 7.65 -5.54 12.37
C ALA A 243 6.28 -6.05 11.90
N TYR A 244 5.23 -5.23 12.10
CA TYR A 244 3.85 -5.56 11.67
C TYR A 244 3.73 -5.76 10.15
N ALA A 245 4.41 -4.92 9.37
CA ALA A 245 4.48 -5.05 7.91
C ALA A 245 5.28 -6.28 7.48
N ALA A 246 6.42 -6.52 8.12
CA ALA A 246 7.27 -7.68 7.84
C ALA A 246 6.54 -9.01 8.08
N ASP A 247 5.69 -9.08 9.10
CA ASP A 247 4.84 -10.23 9.38
C ASP A 247 3.89 -10.57 8.21
N ARG A 248 3.55 -9.58 7.38
CA ARG A 248 2.69 -9.69 6.19
C ARG A 248 3.47 -9.72 4.88
N HIS A 249 4.79 -9.93 4.95
CA HIS A 249 5.69 -9.91 3.81
C HIS A 249 5.68 -8.59 3.03
N ILE A 250 5.45 -7.47 3.74
CA ILE A 250 5.47 -6.12 3.19
C ILE A 250 6.74 -5.42 3.69
N THR A 251 7.54 -4.90 2.75
CA THR A 251 8.68 -4.06 3.05
C THR A 251 8.25 -2.60 3.05
N ILE A 252 8.56 -1.87 4.12
CA ILE A 252 8.35 -0.43 4.17
C ILE A 252 9.54 0.26 3.51
N ILE A 253 9.25 1.15 2.57
CA ILE A 253 10.21 2.04 1.91
C ILE A 253 10.02 3.42 2.56
N PRO A 254 10.91 3.86 3.47
CA PRO A 254 10.79 5.18 4.05
C PRO A 254 11.21 6.24 3.05
N GLU A 255 10.48 7.36 3.02
CA GLU A 255 10.88 8.54 2.27
C GLU A 255 11.22 9.68 3.23
N ILE A 256 12.39 10.26 3.00
CA ILE A 256 12.83 11.55 3.55
C ILE A 256 13.08 12.44 2.35
N ASP A 257 12.14 13.27 2.04
CA ASP A 257 12.19 14.10 0.84
C ASP A 257 13.24 15.20 0.97
N MET A 258 14.07 15.36 -0.07
CA MET A 258 15.17 16.33 -0.11
C MET A 258 15.69 16.56 -1.55
N PRO A 259 16.22 17.71 -1.91
CA PRO A 259 16.51 18.90 -1.10
C PRO A 259 15.36 19.91 -1.03
N GLY A 260 14.30 19.72 -1.83
CA GLY A 260 13.01 20.40 -1.72
C GLY A 260 12.19 19.83 -0.57
N HIS A 261 10.96 20.34 -0.34
CA HIS A 261 10.02 19.84 0.66
C HIS A 261 10.59 19.73 2.09
N MET A 262 11.53 20.61 2.43
CA MET A 262 12.29 20.58 3.68
C MET A 262 11.96 21.74 4.62
N LEU A 263 10.88 22.50 4.39
CA LEU A 263 10.58 23.70 5.19
C LEU A 263 10.37 23.38 6.66
N ALA A 264 9.81 22.22 7.02
CA ALA A 264 9.69 21.79 8.41
C ALA A 264 11.07 21.58 9.08
N ALA A 265 12.04 21.04 8.34
CA ALA A 265 13.42 20.91 8.80
C ALA A 265 14.11 22.29 8.90
N LEU A 266 13.89 23.17 7.93
CA LEU A 266 14.42 24.53 7.95
C LEU A 266 13.84 25.36 9.10
N ALA A 267 12.57 25.22 9.40
CA ALA A 267 11.95 25.86 10.57
C ALA A 267 12.57 25.38 11.88
N SER A 268 12.98 24.12 11.95
CA SER A 268 13.65 23.51 13.11
C SER A 268 15.10 23.92 13.24
N TYR A 269 15.82 24.04 12.12
CA TYR A 269 17.27 24.32 12.03
C TYR A 269 17.53 25.28 10.88
N PRO A 270 17.33 26.59 11.08
CA PRO A 270 17.40 27.60 10.01
C PRO A 270 18.76 27.70 9.31
N GLU A 271 19.83 27.28 9.98
CA GLU A 271 21.17 27.25 9.41
C GLU A 271 21.34 26.26 8.24
N LEU A 272 20.39 25.34 8.04
CA LEU A 272 20.37 24.40 6.90
C LEU A 272 19.90 25.06 5.61
N GLY A 273 19.22 26.20 5.68
CA GLY A 273 18.75 26.96 4.52
C GLY A 273 19.74 27.99 3.98
N CYS A 274 19.53 28.43 2.76
CA CYS A 274 20.41 29.44 2.11
C CYS A 274 20.38 30.81 2.78
N THR A 275 19.24 31.23 3.34
CA THR A 275 19.05 32.54 3.96
C THR A 275 19.33 32.55 5.47
N GLY A 276 19.37 31.37 6.11
CA GLY A 276 19.51 31.26 7.56
C GLY A 276 18.23 31.64 8.34
N GLY A 277 17.11 31.77 7.65
CA GLY A 277 15.79 32.03 8.24
C GLY A 277 15.47 33.51 8.50
N PRO A 278 14.43 33.81 9.29
CA PRO A 278 13.57 32.83 9.95
C PRO A 278 12.65 32.05 9.00
N TYR A 279 12.43 30.76 9.28
CA TYR A 279 11.49 29.91 8.55
C TYR A 279 10.36 29.47 9.49
N GLN A 280 9.22 29.11 8.91
CA GLN A 280 8.08 28.53 9.60
C GLN A 280 7.67 27.24 8.92
N VAL A 281 7.13 26.28 9.65
CA VAL A 281 6.53 25.06 9.10
C VAL A 281 5.39 25.45 8.16
N GLY A 282 5.35 24.85 6.97
CA GLY A 282 4.35 25.14 5.95
C GLY A 282 2.93 24.83 6.43
N HIS A 283 1.97 25.66 6.06
CA HIS A 283 0.54 25.40 6.29
C HIS A 283 -0.32 25.56 5.04
N TYR A 284 0.29 26.00 3.93
CA TYR A 284 -0.31 26.04 2.60
C TYR A 284 0.18 24.85 1.77
N TRP A 285 -0.58 24.50 0.73
CA TRP A 285 -0.18 23.48 -0.23
C TRP A 285 0.59 24.08 -1.40
N GLY A 286 1.50 23.30 -1.96
CA GLY A 286 2.31 23.70 -3.12
C GLY A 286 3.82 23.66 -2.85
N ILE A 287 4.59 24.16 -3.80
CA ILE A 287 6.06 24.12 -3.79
C ILE A 287 6.59 25.37 -3.08
N TYR A 288 7.32 25.19 -2.00
CA TYR A 288 8.00 26.27 -1.29
C TYR A 288 9.36 26.55 -1.92
N LYS A 289 9.78 27.83 -1.89
CA LYS A 289 11.05 28.26 -2.50
C LYS A 289 12.26 27.98 -1.62
N ASP A 290 12.06 27.77 -0.34
CA ASP A 290 13.12 27.55 0.62
C ASP A 290 13.48 26.07 0.67
N VAL A 291 14.69 25.76 0.27
CA VAL A 291 15.25 24.43 0.12
C VAL A 291 16.56 24.30 0.90
N LEU A 292 17.07 23.10 1.08
CA LEU A 292 18.37 22.87 1.71
C LEU A 292 19.48 23.61 0.95
N CYS A 293 20.41 24.21 1.70
CA CYS A 293 21.57 24.91 1.15
C CYS A 293 22.65 23.91 0.73
N ILE A 294 22.62 23.48 -0.52
CA ILE A 294 23.45 22.39 -1.06
C ILE A 294 24.95 22.68 -1.07
N GLY A 295 25.36 23.96 -0.86
CA GLY A 295 26.75 24.36 -0.68
C GLY A 295 27.19 24.48 0.78
N ASN A 296 26.38 23.99 1.74
CA ASN A 296 26.66 24.05 3.16
C ASN A 296 26.95 22.64 3.71
N GLU A 297 28.19 22.40 4.16
CA GLU A 297 28.58 21.08 4.69
C GLU A 297 27.71 20.63 5.88
N ARG A 298 27.17 21.57 6.68
CA ARG A 298 26.25 21.24 7.78
C ARG A 298 24.98 20.53 7.31
N VAL A 299 24.55 20.76 6.06
CA VAL A 299 23.42 20.05 5.44
C VAL A 299 23.74 18.57 5.27
N TYR A 300 24.94 18.25 4.85
CA TYR A 300 25.34 16.85 4.66
C TYR A 300 25.53 16.11 5.98
N GLU A 301 26.07 16.78 7.01
CA GLU A 301 26.10 16.21 8.38
C GLU A 301 24.69 15.90 8.86
N PHE A 302 23.73 16.82 8.64
CA PHE A 302 22.32 16.63 8.98
C PHE A 302 21.73 15.42 8.25
N ILE A 303 21.91 15.35 6.92
CA ILE A 303 21.36 14.27 6.09
C ILE A 303 21.96 12.92 6.48
N GLU A 304 23.29 12.84 6.67
CA GLU A 304 23.97 11.61 7.05
C GLU A 304 23.50 11.11 8.42
N ASP A 305 23.28 12.01 9.39
CA ASP A 305 22.73 11.68 10.69
C ASP A 305 21.29 11.14 10.59
N VAL A 306 20.41 11.85 9.83
CA VAL A 306 19.03 11.46 9.62
C VAL A 306 18.97 10.11 8.90
N LEU A 307 19.65 9.95 7.79
CA LEU A 307 19.63 8.69 7.03
C LEU A 307 20.23 7.53 7.82
N THR A 308 21.21 7.79 8.72
CA THR A 308 21.74 6.74 9.62
C THR A 308 20.66 6.25 10.56
N GLU A 309 19.90 7.14 11.22
CA GLU A 309 18.78 6.74 12.09
C GLU A 309 17.65 6.04 11.31
N ILE A 310 17.36 6.49 10.08
CA ILE A 310 16.40 5.82 9.19
C ILE A 310 16.86 4.39 8.85
N MET A 311 18.12 4.19 8.52
CA MET A 311 18.65 2.85 8.21
C MET A 311 18.64 1.90 9.42
N ASP A 312 18.74 2.43 10.63
CA ASP A 312 18.62 1.65 11.88
C ASP A 312 17.17 1.23 12.18
N LEU A 313 16.20 2.01 11.71
CA LEU A 313 14.77 1.76 11.91
C LEU A 313 14.18 0.87 10.82
N PHE A 314 14.64 1.03 9.58
CA PHE A 314 14.08 0.36 8.42
C PHE A 314 15.08 -0.62 7.80
N PRO A 315 14.76 -1.93 7.79
CA PRO A 315 15.63 -2.95 7.20
C PRO A 315 15.63 -2.96 5.67
N SER A 316 14.82 -2.10 5.03
CA SER A 316 14.72 -2.00 3.58
C SER A 316 16.08 -1.74 2.93
N GLU A 317 16.40 -2.49 1.89
CA GLU A 317 17.56 -2.20 1.05
C GLU A 317 17.45 -0.83 0.36
N VAL A 318 16.22 -0.37 0.12
CA VAL A 318 15.91 0.86 -0.62
C VAL A 318 15.45 1.95 0.35
N ILE A 319 16.02 3.15 0.20
CA ILE A 319 15.58 4.38 0.86
C ILE A 319 15.14 5.37 -0.22
N HIS A 320 13.95 5.93 -0.08
CA HIS A 320 13.47 6.98 -0.98
C HIS A 320 13.93 8.35 -0.45
N ILE A 321 14.53 9.15 -1.34
CA ILE A 321 15.11 10.44 -0.99
C ILE A 321 14.33 11.63 -1.58
N GLY A 322 13.16 11.39 -2.17
CA GLY A 322 12.40 12.43 -2.87
C GLY A 322 13.10 12.90 -4.14
N GLY A 323 13.45 14.15 -4.16
CA GLY A 323 14.22 14.78 -5.26
C GLY A 323 13.37 15.53 -6.24
N ASP A 324 12.06 15.59 -6.02
CA ASP A 324 11.10 16.32 -6.84
C ASP A 324 11.06 17.81 -6.47
N GLU A 325 10.57 18.58 -7.41
CA GLU A 325 10.13 19.96 -7.26
C GLU A 325 11.07 20.88 -6.47
N ALA A 326 12.40 20.69 -6.55
CA ALA A 326 13.39 21.51 -5.85
C ALA A 326 13.68 22.84 -6.59
N PRO A 327 13.13 24.01 -6.15
CA PRO A 327 13.37 25.28 -6.80
C PRO A 327 14.82 25.74 -6.66
N THR A 328 15.37 26.28 -7.74
CA THR A 328 16.77 26.75 -7.77
C THR A 328 16.95 28.21 -7.35
N ASP A 329 15.86 28.94 -7.12
CA ASP A 329 15.85 30.39 -6.84
C ASP A 329 16.79 30.81 -5.70
N GLN A 330 16.83 30.03 -4.63
CA GLN A 330 17.68 30.30 -3.47
C GLN A 330 19.13 29.94 -3.75
N TRP A 331 19.40 28.87 -4.49
CA TRP A 331 20.76 28.46 -4.84
C TRP A 331 21.44 29.45 -5.75
N LEU A 332 20.70 30.00 -6.71
CA LEU A 332 21.22 31.02 -7.64
C LEU A 332 21.69 32.31 -6.94
N LYS A 333 21.08 32.63 -5.80
CA LYS A 333 21.42 33.82 -4.99
C LYS A 333 22.41 33.51 -3.87
N CYS A 334 22.59 32.24 -3.52
CA CYS A 334 23.41 31.82 -2.38
C CYS A 334 24.90 31.69 -2.79
N PRO A 335 25.82 32.46 -2.18
CA PRO A 335 27.24 32.37 -2.50
C PRO A 335 27.84 30.97 -2.26
N LYS A 336 27.29 30.22 -1.31
CA LYS A 336 27.73 28.85 -1.00
C LYS A 336 27.30 27.85 -2.08
N CYS A 337 26.16 28.06 -2.73
CA CYS A 337 25.58 27.17 -3.74
C CYS A 337 26.01 27.53 -5.18
N GLN A 338 26.81 28.57 -5.35
CA GLN A 338 27.19 29.06 -6.66
C GLN A 338 27.89 27.98 -7.52
N GLY A 339 27.35 27.70 -8.70
CA GLY A 339 27.87 26.64 -9.58
C GLY A 339 27.47 25.20 -9.20
N LEU A 340 26.69 25.05 -8.16
CA LEU A 340 26.13 23.74 -7.75
C LEU A 340 24.68 23.62 -8.21
N GLY A 341 24.26 22.39 -8.45
CA GLY A 341 22.87 22.03 -8.78
C GLY A 341 22.41 20.78 -8.05
N GLN A 342 21.18 20.39 -8.28
CA GLN A 342 20.58 19.21 -7.65
C GLN A 342 21.40 17.94 -7.88
N THR A 343 21.99 17.75 -9.05
CA THR A 343 22.86 16.60 -9.38
C THR A 343 24.03 16.48 -8.41
N HIS A 344 24.66 17.62 -8.01
CA HIS A 344 25.74 17.59 -7.00
C HIS A 344 25.23 17.07 -5.66
N PHE A 345 24.06 17.56 -5.23
CA PHE A 345 23.44 17.14 -3.98
C PHE A 345 23.06 15.65 -4.01
N THR A 346 22.32 15.25 -5.03
CA THR A 346 21.84 13.88 -5.21
C THR A 346 23.00 12.89 -5.21
N LYS A 347 24.08 13.20 -5.97
CA LYS A 347 25.26 12.34 -6.00
C LYS A 347 25.85 12.11 -4.60
N ARG A 348 25.99 13.14 -3.77
CA ARG A 348 26.53 12.99 -2.41
C ARG A 348 25.66 12.11 -1.52
N VAL A 349 24.32 12.26 -1.63
CA VAL A 349 23.38 11.42 -0.87
C VAL A 349 23.44 9.96 -1.34
N PHE A 350 23.53 9.74 -2.65
CA PHE A 350 23.70 8.40 -3.23
C PHE A 350 25.01 7.74 -2.77
N ASP A 351 26.14 8.46 -2.89
CA ASP A 351 27.44 7.96 -2.47
C ASP A 351 27.41 7.54 -0.97
N PHE A 352 26.72 8.32 -0.13
CA PHE A 352 26.56 7.99 1.27
C PHE A 352 25.74 6.71 1.46
N LEU A 353 24.53 6.60 0.87
CA LEU A 353 23.67 5.41 0.98
C LEU A 353 24.36 4.15 0.44
N THR A 354 25.01 4.25 -0.71
CA THR A 354 25.79 3.15 -1.31
C THR A 354 26.93 2.71 -0.39
N SER A 355 27.64 3.65 0.26
CA SER A 355 28.68 3.34 1.24
C SER A 355 28.16 2.56 2.45
N LYS A 356 26.86 2.64 2.73
CA LYS A 356 26.16 1.91 3.80
C LYS A 356 25.46 0.62 3.30
N GLY A 357 25.64 0.26 2.03
CA GLY A 357 25.02 -0.91 1.43
C GLY A 357 23.51 -0.74 1.18
N ARG A 358 23.03 0.50 1.00
CA ARG A 358 21.65 0.83 0.65
C ARG A 358 21.57 1.37 -0.77
N ARG A 359 20.44 1.15 -1.43
CA ARG A 359 20.11 1.73 -2.72
C ARG A 359 19.24 2.96 -2.52
N ALA A 360 19.51 4.02 -3.26
CA ALA A 360 18.64 5.18 -3.26
C ALA A 360 17.60 5.08 -4.38
N LEU A 361 16.36 5.46 -4.06
CA LEU A 361 15.25 5.65 -4.97
C LEU A 361 14.85 7.12 -4.90
N GLY A 362 14.50 7.73 -6.02
CA GLY A 362 13.94 9.08 -6.03
C GLY A 362 12.95 9.28 -7.17
N TRP A 363 12.24 10.40 -7.12
CA TRP A 363 11.35 10.80 -8.19
C TRP A 363 12.13 11.06 -9.49
N ASP A 364 11.47 11.04 -10.62
CA ASP A 364 12.18 11.02 -11.94
C ASP A 364 12.96 12.28 -12.29
N GLU A 365 12.90 13.35 -11.48
CA GLU A 365 13.77 14.53 -11.57
C GLU A 365 15.25 14.20 -11.36
N ILE A 366 15.53 13.19 -10.52
CA ILE A 366 16.92 12.81 -10.22
C ILE A 366 17.61 12.09 -11.37
N LEU A 367 16.87 11.67 -12.41
CA LEU A 367 17.43 10.87 -13.52
C LEU A 367 18.64 11.56 -14.18
N GLU A 368 18.62 12.88 -14.28
CA GLU A 368 19.72 13.61 -14.89
C GLU A 368 20.96 13.61 -13.98
N GLY A 369 21.99 12.87 -14.39
CA GLY A 369 23.26 12.76 -13.67
C GLY A 369 23.24 11.85 -12.45
N SER A 370 22.21 11.01 -12.31
CA SER A 370 22.18 9.97 -11.29
C SER A 370 23.20 8.85 -11.60
N PRO A 371 23.75 8.16 -10.57
CA PRO A 371 24.55 6.96 -10.77
C PRO A 371 23.74 5.82 -11.42
N GLU A 372 24.41 4.88 -12.12
CA GLU A 372 23.75 3.75 -12.81
C GLU A 372 22.94 2.85 -11.89
N ASP A 373 23.27 2.75 -10.62
CA ASP A 373 22.58 1.94 -9.60
C ASP A 373 21.40 2.66 -8.93
N ALA A 374 21.16 3.92 -9.27
CA ALA A 374 20.01 4.68 -8.83
C ALA A 374 18.71 4.04 -9.31
N MET A 375 17.72 3.99 -8.42
CA MET A 375 16.36 3.60 -8.76
C MET A 375 15.51 4.84 -9.05
N ILE A 376 14.65 4.77 -10.04
CA ILE A 376 13.82 5.90 -10.48
C ILE A 376 12.35 5.60 -10.27
N MET A 377 11.62 6.49 -9.59
CA MET A 377 10.16 6.44 -9.51
C MET A 377 9.58 7.46 -10.50
N SER A 378 8.94 6.94 -11.54
CA SER A 378 8.43 7.77 -12.65
C SER A 378 7.01 8.24 -12.33
N TRP A 379 6.84 9.54 -12.03
CA TRP A 379 5.55 10.15 -11.70
C TRP A 379 5.02 11.12 -12.75
N ARG A 380 5.89 11.87 -13.45
CA ARG A 380 5.48 12.87 -14.45
C ARG A 380 4.89 12.27 -15.73
N GLY A 381 4.76 10.96 -15.78
CA GLY A 381 4.21 10.18 -16.88
C GLY A 381 4.89 8.84 -17.01
N THR A 382 4.64 8.13 -18.10
CA THR A 382 5.29 6.86 -18.39
C THR A 382 6.62 7.04 -19.15
N GLU A 383 6.81 8.16 -19.84
CA GLU A 383 7.99 8.42 -20.69
C GLU A 383 9.30 8.58 -19.89
N PRO A 384 9.35 9.31 -18.75
CA PRO A 384 10.58 9.38 -17.95
C PRO A 384 11.04 8.02 -17.46
N GLY A 385 10.09 7.18 -17.01
CA GLY A 385 10.39 5.81 -16.59
C GLY A 385 10.86 4.92 -17.74
N ALA A 386 10.24 5.02 -18.90
CA ALA A 386 10.69 4.32 -20.10
C ALA A 386 12.13 4.72 -20.47
N LYS A 387 12.45 6.02 -20.45
CA LYS A 387 13.79 6.54 -20.71
C LYS A 387 14.80 6.00 -19.67
N ALA A 388 14.45 6.04 -18.39
CA ALA A 388 15.30 5.51 -17.32
C ALA A 388 15.58 4.01 -17.50
N ALA A 389 14.56 3.21 -17.81
CA ALA A 389 14.68 1.79 -18.07
C ALA A 389 15.56 1.48 -19.30
N GLU A 390 15.44 2.27 -20.38
CA GLU A 390 16.29 2.12 -21.58
C GLU A 390 17.76 2.47 -21.31
N THR A 391 18.03 3.29 -20.28
CA THR A 391 19.39 3.62 -19.83
C THR A 391 19.91 2.69 -18.73
N GLY A 392 19.16 1.66 -18.35
CA GLY A 392 19.59 0.62 -17.42
C GLY A 392 19.26 0.85 -15.95
N HIS A 393 18.50 1.89 -15.61
CA HIS A 393 18.02 2.11 -14.25
C HIS A 393 16.82 1.22 -13.93
N ASP A 394 16.77 0.66 -12.71
CA ASP A 394 15.57 0.02 -12.19
C ASP A 394 14.49 1.08 -11.93
N VAL A 395 13.27 0.80 -12.38
CA VAL A 395 12.18 1.78 -12.41
C VAL A 395 10.93 1.24 -11.70
N VAL A 396 10.32 2.11 -10.91
CA VAL A 396 8.95 1.94 -10.39
C VAL A 396 8.04 2.93 -11.11
N MET A 397 7.03 2.43 -11.82
CA MET A 397 6.08 3.27 -12.55
C MET A 397 4.99 3.79 -11.61
N SER A 398 4.87 5.11 -11.48
CA SER A 398 3.87 5.78 -10.64
C SER A 398 3.24 6.99 -11.34
N PRO A 399 2.84 6.87 -12.63
CA PRO A 399 2.47 8.03 -13.45
C PRO A 399 1.20 8.70 -12.93
N THR A 400 1.23 10.06 -12.82
CA THR A 400 0.10 10.89 -12.37
C THR A 400 -1.20 10.57 -13.09
N THR A 401 -1.14 10.22 -14.36
CA THR A 401 -2.34 9.93 -15.19
C THR A 401 -3.07 8.63 -14.84
N TYR A 402 -2.47 7.77 -13.98
CA TYR A 402 -3.03 6.46 -13.59
C TYR A 402 -2.95 6.19 -12.10
N CYS A 403 -1.96 6.74 -11.39
CA CYS A 403 -1.53 6.27 -10.08
C CYS A 403 -1.70 7.30 -8.96
N TYR A 404 -2.21 8.50 -9.21
CA TYR A 404 -2.44 9.52 -8.18
C TYR A 404 -3.86 9.38 -7.61
N PHE A 405 -3.97 8.68 -6.51
CA PHE A 405 -5.27 8.36 -5.90
C PHE A 405 -5.81 9.47 -5.00
N ASP A 406 -5.10 10.57 -4.85
CA ASP A 406 -5.59 11.85 -4.33
C ASP A 406 -6.48 12.59 -5.36
N TYR A 407 -6.42 12.21 -6.65
CA TYR A 407 -7.32 12.70 -7.70
C TYR A 407 -8.73 12.10 -7.54
N GLN A 408 -9.74 12.81 -8.06
CA GLN A 408 -11.13 12.33 -8.06
C GLN A 408 -11.28 10.98 -8.77
N GLN A 409 -12.26 10.20 -8.36
CA GLN A 409 -12.59 8.90 -8.98
C GLN A 409 -13.60 9.04 -10.12
N VAL A 410 -14.42 10.10 -10.10
CA VAL A 410 -15.41 10.44 -11.14
C VAL A 410 -15.39 11.93 -11.44
N GLU A 411 -15.87 12.32 -12.63
CA GLU A 411 -15.89 13.72 -13.04
C GLU A 411 -16.98 14.55 -12.36
N GLU A 412 -18.03 13.91 -11.82
CA GLU A 412 -19.14 14.57 -11.14
C GLU A 412 -18.73 15.04 -9.73
N ALA A 413 -18.24 16.25 -9.65
CA ALA A 413 -17.64 16.85 -8.45
C ALA A 413 -18.55 16.96 -7.21
N LEU A 414 -19.87 16.82 -7.35
CA LEU A 414 -20.83 16.95 -6.23
C LEU A 414 -20.70 15.86 -5.17
N PHE A 415 -20.04 14.75 -5.49
CA PHE A 415 -19.93 13.56 -4.66
C PHE A 415 -18.49 13.21 -4.29
N GLU A 416 -17.53 14.01 -4.71
CA GLU A 416 -16.12 13.76 -4.46
C GLU A 416 -15.56 14.70 -3.39
N PRO A 417 -14.62 14.22 -2.56
CA PRO A 417 -13.89 15.09 -1.64
C PRO A 417 -13.06 16.15 -2.40
N SER A 418 -12.62 17.19 -1.69
CA SER A 418 -11.65 18.16 -2.22
C SER A 418 -10.43 17.43 -2.78
N ARG A 419 -9.83 17.96 -3.84
CA ARG A 419 -8.81 17.27 -4.64
C ARG A 419 -7.63 18.15 -5.00
N CYS A 420 -6.53 17.49 -5.27
CA CYS A 420 -5.42 18.01 -6.06
C CYS A 420 -5.48 17.35 -7.45
N GLY A 421 -5.61 18.10 -8.52
CA GLY A 421 -5.54 17.57 -9.88
C GLY A 421 -6.87 17.11 -10.53
N GLY A 422 -6.79 16.14 -11.42
CA GLY A 422 -7.85 15.70 -12.33
C GLY A 422 -8.73 14.57 -11.81
N CYS A 423 -9.19 13.72 -12.74
CA CYS A 423 -9.99 12.53 -12.46
C CYS A 423 -9.26 11.27 -12.95
N ILE A 424 -9.18 10.25 -12.09
CA ILE A 424 -8.65 8.93 -12.41
C ILE A 424 -9.68 7.88 -12.01
N SER A 425 -10.42 7.40 -12.99
CA SER A 425 -11.42 6.34 -12.76
C SER A 425 -10.74 5.00 -12.50
N ILE A 426 -11.47 4.08 -11.89
CA ILE A 426 -11.01 2.70 -11.68
C ILE A 426 -10.67 1.99 -13.01
N GLU A 427 -11.41 2.28 -14.08
CA GLU A 427 -11.15 1.76 -15.43
C GLU A 427 -9.81 2.28 -15.96
N LYS A 428 -9.53 3.58 -15.73
CA LYS A 428 -8.26 4.19 -16.09
C LYS A 428 -7.09 3.50 -15.38
N VAL A 429 -7.20 3.26 -14.08
CA VAL A 429 -6.17 2.50 -13.32
C VAL A 429 -6.01 1.09 -13.89
N TYR A 430 -7.13 0.40 -14.14
CA TYR A 430 -7.09 -0.98 -14.68
C TYR A 430 -6.46 -1.05 -16.06
N SER A 431 -6.56 0.00 -16.87
CA SER A 431 -5.98 0.05 -18.23
C SER A 431 -4.46 0.21 -18.26
N LEU A 432 -3.83 0.55 -17.14
CA LEU A 432 -2.38 0.72 -17.07
C LEU A 432 -1.64 -0.58 -17.44
N ASP A 433 -0.65 -0.45 -18.30
CA ASP A 433 0.41 -1.43 -18.48
C ASP A 433 1.76 -0.77 -18.16
N PRO A 434 2.36 -1.10 -17.00
CA PRO A 434 3.64 -0.49 -16.59
C PRO A 434 4.82 -0.86 -17.49
N ALA A 435 4.77 -2.01 -18.15
CA ALA A 435 5.83 -2.53 -19.01
C ALA A 435 5.27 -3.04 -20.36
N PRO A 436 4.77 -2.10 -21.23
CA PRO A 436 4.13 -2.47 -22.47
C PRO A 436 5.12 -3.07 -23.49
N ASP A 437 4.59 -3.84 -24.44
CA ASP A 437 5.39 -4.48 -25.49
C ASP A 437 6.10 -3.50 -26.44
N SER A 438 5.75 -2.21 -26.39
CA SER A 438 6.44 -1.13 -27.12
C SER A 438 7.84 -0.82 -26.58
N LEU A 439 8.14 -1.20 -25.33
CA LEU A 439 9.47 -1.07 -24.76
C LEU A 439 10.39 -2.20 -25.23
N SER A 440 11.69 -1.94 -25.29
CA SER A 440 12.69 -2.99 -25.57
C SER A 440 12.61 -4.10 -24.51
N VAL A 441 13.09 -5.30 -24.87
CA VAL A 441 13.13 -6.42 -23.92
C VAL A 441 13.98 -6.08 -22.71
N THR A 442 15.09 -5.40 -22.92
CA THR A 442 16.00 -4.96 -21.84
C THR A 442 15.31 -3.95 -20.93
N ALA A 443 14.70 -2.91 -21.47
CA ALA A 443 13.98 -1.91 -20.68
C ALA A 443 12.86 -2.54 -19.82
N ARG A 444 12.10 -3.49 -20.39
CA ARG A 444 11.05 -4.20 -19.61
C ARG A 444 11.59 -4.97 -18.41
N GLN A 445 12.83 -5.44 -18.46
CA GLN A 445 13.48 -6.12 -17.33
C GLN A 445 13.82 -5.18 -16.18
N HIS A 446 14.02 -3.88 -16.47
CA HIS A 446 14.25 -2.84 -15.49
C HIS A 446 12.96 -2.26 -14.89
N ILE A 447 11.78 -2.53 -15.47
CA ILE A 447 10.52 -2.13 -14.85
C ILE A 447 10.18 -3.10 -13.71
N LEU A 448 10.48 -2.72 -12.49
CA LEU A 448 10.25 -3.54 -11.30
C LEU A 448 8.76 -3.71 -10.99
N GLY A 449 7.94 -2.75 -11.38
CA GLY A 449 6.50 -2.75 -11.15
C GLY A 449 5.88 -1.37 -11.11
N THR A 450 4.80 -1.24 -10.35
CA THR A 450 4.07 0.02 -10.25
C THR A 450 3.58 0.27 -8.82
N GLN A 451 3.31 1.54 -8.55
CA GLN A 451 2.82 2.04 -7.27
C GLN A 451 1.77 3.12 -7.51
N ALA A 452 0.79 3.25 -6.63
CA ALA A 452 -0.05 4.44 -6.59
C ALA A 452 0.22 5.27 -5.34
N ASN A 453 -0.04 6.57 -5.44
CA ASN A 453 0.24 7.55 -4.42
C ASN A 453 -1.05 8.12 -3.83
N LEU A 454 -1.04 8.33 -2.52
CA LEU A 454 -2.08 9.00 -1.74
C LEU A 454 -1.44 10.22 -1.07
N TRP A 455 -1.39 11.33 -1.80
CA TRP A 455 -1.03 12.64 -1.26
C TRP A 455 -2.17 13.18 -0.42
N THR A 456 -1.87 13.78 0.71
CA THR A 456 -2.90 14.02 1.74
C THR A 456 -3.21 15.50 1.99
N GLU A 457 -2.86 16.40 1.08
CA GLU A 457 -3.20 17.83 1.19
C GLU A 457 -4.70 18.03 1.45
N TYR A 458 -5.54 17.24 0.77
CA TYR A 458 -7.00 17.32 0.87
C TYR A 458 -7.64 16.07 1.48
N ILE A 459 -6.83 15.13 1.97
CA ILE A 459 -7.28 13.90 2.63
C ILE A 459 -7.01 14.04 4.13
N THR A 460 -8.00 14.54 4.86
CA THR A 460 -7.84 14.97 6.25
C THR A 460 -8.12 13.90 7.30
N ASN A 461 -8.67 12.76 6.89
CA ASN A 461 -9.05 11.70 7.81
C ASN A 461 -9.03 10.30 7.15
N GLU A 462 -9.12 9.28 7.99
CA GLU A 462 -9.05 7.86 7.61
C GLU A 462 -10.14 7.45 6.62
N ALA A 463 -11.38 7.90 6.82
CA ALA A 463 -12.51 7.55 5.95
C ALA A 463 -12.33 8.11 4.53
N MET A 464 -11.82 9.33 4.41
CA MET A 464 -11.48 9.94 3.12
C MET A 464 -10.36 9.17 2.42
N LEU A 465 -9.34 8.77 3.17
CA LEU A 465 -8.20 8.03 2.63
C LEU A 465 -8.64 6.67 2.09
N GLU A 466 -9.42 5.93 2.84
CA GLU A 466 -9.98 4.64 2.42
C GLU A 466 -10.88 4.81 1.18
N TYR A 467 -11.73 5.84 1.16
CA TYR A 467 -12.56 6.19 0.00
C TYR A 467 -11.70 6.46 -1.23
N GLN A 468 -10.64 7.24 -1.12
CA GLN A 468 -9.74 7.54 -2.23
C GLN A 468 -8.93 6.32 -2.69
N ALA A 469 -8.52 5.47 -1.77
CA ALA A 469 -7.81 4.23 -2.10
C ALA A 469 -8.71 3.22 -2.81
N LEU A 470 -9.95 3.03 -2.32
CA LEU A 470 -10.83 1.96 -2.76
C LEU A 470 -11.99 2.47 -3.65
N PRO A 471 -12.31 1.72 -4.71
CA PRO A 471 -11.79 0.41 -5.10
C PRO A 471 -10.60 0.46 -6.08
N ARG A 472 -9.99 1.63 -6.35
CA ARG A 472 -8.87 1.78 -7.31
C ARG A 472 -7.66 0.91 -6.96
N MET A 473 -7.36 0.74 -5.67
CA MET A 473 -6.31 -0.17 -5.20
C MET A 473 -6.54 -1.61 -5.67
N SER A 474 -7.80 -2.05 -5.76
CA SER A 474 -8.11 -3.39 -6.30
C SER A 474 -7.79 -3.51 -7.79
N ALA A 475 -8.05 -2.46 -8.58
CA ALA A 475 -7.65 -2.43 -9.98
C ALA A 475 -6.13 -2.43 -10.15
N LEU A 476 -5.44 -1.62 -9.34
CA LEU A 476 -3.98 -1.59 -9.32
C LEU A 476 -3.38 -2.95 -8.93
N SER A 477 -3.96 -3.63 -7.93
CA SER A 477 -3.47 -4.95 -7.52
C SER A 477 -3.51 -5.97 -8.66
N GLU A 478 -4.52 -5.91 -9.52
CA GLU A 478 -4.62 -6.79 -10.69
C GLU A 478 -3.64 -6.38 -11.81
N VAL A 479 -3.35 -5.08 -11.96
CA VAL A 479 -2.25 -4.60 -12.83
C VAL A 479 -0.89 -5.13 -12.36
N GLN A 480 -0.67 -5.14 -11.06
CA GLN A 480 0.60 -5.55 -10.45
C GLN A 480 0.81 -7.07 -10.44
N TRP A 481 -0.29 -7.83 -10.37
CA TRP A 481 -0.26 -9.28 -10.16
C TRP A 481 -0.53 -10.08 -11.41
N THR A 482 -1.61 -9.73 -12.15
CA THR A 482 -2.16 -10.56 -13.22
C THR A 482 -1.51 -10.23 -14.57
N GLN A 483 -1.21 -11.26 -15.37
CA GLN A 483 -0.64 -11.06 -16.71
C GLN A 483 -1.62 -10.31 -17.64
N PRO A 484 -1.16 -9.38 -18.50
CA PRO A 484 -2.03 -8.53 -19.32
C PRO A 484 -3.07 -9.30 -20.14
N LYS A 485 -2.68 -10.45 -20.71
CA LYS A 485 -3.57 -11.31 -21.54
C LYS A 485 -4.75 -11.93 -20.78
N ARG A 486 -4.72 -11.89 -19.45
CA ARG A 486 -5.80 -12.40 -18.61
C ARG A 486 -6.70 -11.30 -18.06
N LYS A 487 -6.33 -10.04 -18.24
CA LYS A 487 -7.10 -8.91 -17.77
C LYS A 487 -8.36 -8.74 -18.62
N ASP A 488 -9.51 -8.66 -17.97
CA ASP A 488 -10.82 -8.37 -18.52
C ASP A 488 -11.57 -7.47 -17.53
N TYR A 489 -11.88 -6.25 -17.94
CA TYR A 489 -12.45 -5.24 -17.05
C TYR A 489 -13.86 -5.60 -16.59
N GLU A 490 -14.72 -6.16 -17.47
CA GLU A 490 -16.06 -6.55 -17.08
C GLU A 490 -16.06 -7.70 -16.08
N ALA A 491 -15.28 -8.75 -16.35
CA ALA A 491 -15.09 -9.84 -15.40
C ALA A 491 -14.41 -9.38 -14.09
N PHE A 492 -13.52 -8.39 -14.15
CA PHE A 492 -12.93 -7.75 -12.96
C PHE A 492 -14.00 -7.09 -12.09
N LYS A 493 -14.94 -6.34 -12.66
CA LYS A 493 -16.04 -5.69 -11.90
C LYS A 493 -16.88 -6.71 -11.13
N GLU A 494 -17.15 -7.87 -11.73
CA GLU A 494 -17.87 -8.96 -11.05
C GLU A 494 -17.08 -9.50 -9.86
N ARG A 495 -15.77 -9.76 -10.04
CA ARG A 495 -14.87 -10.20 -8.95
C ARG A 495 -14.75 -9.14 -7.85
N LEU A 496 -14.62 -7.88 -8.23
CA LEU A 496 -14.56 -6.75 -7.32
C LEU A 496 -15.84 -6.65 -6.49
N THR A 497 -17.01 -6.85 -7.11
CA THR A 497 -18.30 -6.83 -6.40
C THR A 497 -18.33 -7.87 -5.27
N ARG A 498 -17.74 -9.04 -5.48
CA ARG A 498 -17.59 -10.05 -4.41
C ARG A 498 -16.59 -9.62 -3.34
N LEU A 499 -15.48 -8.97 -3.73
CA LEU A 499 -14.47 -8.49 -2.79
C LEU A 499 -15.02 -7.43 -1.82
N THR A 500 -16.02 -6.62 -2.22
CA THR A 500 -16.63 -5.61 -1.34
C THR A 500 -17.22 -6.20 -0.06
N ALA A 501 -17.60 -7.49 -0.06
CA ALA A 501 -18.05 -8.16 1.16
C ALA A 501 -16.96 -8.23 2.25
N LEU A 502 -15.68 -8.23 1.87
CA LEU A 502 -14.57 -8.10 2.82
C LEU A 502 -14.36 -6.64 3.23
N PHE A 503 -14.56 -5.67 2.34
CA PHE A 503 -14.50 -4.26 2.72
C PHE A 503 -15.55 -3.93 3.77
N GLU A 504 -16.78 -4.41 3.59
CA GLU A 504 -17.87 -4.23 4.55
C GLU A 504 -17.57 -4.94 5.88
N GLN A 505 -17.03 -6.16 5.85
CA GLN A 505 -16.66 -6.92 7.04
C GLN A 505 -15.57 -6.24 7.88
N TYR A 506 -14.57 -5.62 7.22
CA TYR A 506 -13.47 -4.92 7.89
C TYR A 506 -13.73 -3.42 8.05
N HIS A 507 -14.95 -2.97 7.76
CA HIS A 507 -15.39 -1.57 7.89
C HIS A 507 -14.51 -0.58 7.13
N TYR A 508 -14.01 -0.98 5.93
CA TYR A 508 -13.37 -0.05 5.02
C TYR A 508 -14.40 0.82 4.32
N GLN A 509 -14.12 2.12 4.26
CA GLN A 509 -14.86 3.01 3.37
C GLN A 509 -14.36 2.82 1.94
N TYR A 510 -15.29 2.85 0.95
CA TYR A 510 -14.92 2.72 -0.45
C TYR A 510 -15.90 3.48 -1.34
N ALA A 511 -15.41 3.99 -2.47
CA ALA A 511 -16.25 4.68 -3.44
C ALA A 511 -17.22 3.69 -4.11
N LYS A 512 -18.51 4.09 -4.19
CA LYS A 512 -19.60 3.20 -4.59
C LYS A 512 -20.16 3.50 -5.98
N HIS A 513 -19.42 4.24 -6.83
CA HIS A 513 -19.92 4.65 -8.16
C HIS A 513 -20.26 3.47 -9.08
N LEU A 514 -19.56 2.34 -8.94
CA LEU A 514 -19.82 1.12 -9.70
C LEU A 514 -21.12 0.41 -9.27
N TRP A 515 -21.70 0.81 -8.14
CA TRP A 515 -22.87 0.18 -7.52
C TRP A 515 -23.93 1.24 -7.18
N PRO A 516 -24.66 1.78 -8.17
CA PRO A 516 -25.61 2.88 -7.95
C PRO A 516 -26.64 2.59 -6.85
N ASP A 517 -27.07 1.33 -6.73
CA ASP A 517 -28.02 0.89 -5.70
C ASP A 517 -27.45 0.88 -4.28
N ARG A 518 -26.11 1.01 -4.13
CA ARG A 518 -25.39 1.03 -2.85
C ARG A 518 -24.88 2.43 -2.48
N GLN A 519 -25.17 3.45 -3.30
CA GLN A 519 -24.69 4.81 -3.06
C GLN A 519 -25.33 5.38 -1.78
N ILE A 520 -24.45 5.80 -0.86
CA ILE A 520 -24.82 6.70 0.24
C ILE A 520 -24.37 8.10 -0.17
N PRO A 521 -25.22 9.13 -0.03
CA PRO A 521 -24.81 10.49 -0.37
C PRO A 521 -23.51 10.84 0.38
N SER A 522 -22.49 11.27 -0.35
CA SER A 522 -21.13 11.55 0.17
C SER A 522 -21.09 12.55 1.32
N ARG A 523 -22.10 13.45 1.42
CA ARG A 523 -22.27 14.39 2.55
C ARG A 523 -22.34 13.73 3.93
N TRP A 524 -22.44 12.40 4.02
CA TRP A 524 -22.45 11.63 5.25
C TRP A 524 -21.13 10.92 5.54
N LEU A 525 -20.16 11.02 4.63
CA LEU A 525 -18.85 10.35 4.74
C LEU A 525 -17.74 11.29 5.22
N PHE A 526 -17.99 12.62 5.21
CA PHE A 526 -16.96 13.65 5.47
C PHE A 526 -17.42 14.69 6.49
#